data_9066ffcbdf0a51b636e91ecd0fb8e560
#
_entry.id   9066ffcbdf0a51b636e91ecd0fb8e560
#
_cell.length_a   1.000
_cell.length_b   1.000
_cell.length_c   1.000
_cell.angle_alpha   90.00
_cell.angle_beta   90.00
_cell.angle_gamma   90.00
#
_symmetry.space_group_name_H-M   'P 1'
#
loop_
_entity.id
_entity.type
_entity.pdbx_description
1 polymer ?
#
loop_
_entity_poly.entity_id
_entity_poly.type
_entity_poly.pdbx_seq_one_letter_code
_entity_poly.pdbx_strand_id
1 'polypeptide(L)'
;MIPMPVPYSCDAQALVVQAEKRTGNYLIGLPGCAQKKLKRGVDFGVIRKKNGEAMTKHPTLFKAGAEKVAMAYGLCQRYVMESKIEDPENGFFFYAVRCDLVKIVGGAEYVITSSYGSGNTREGRTGSQSPYDGANSALKMAQKRALVSAALSLGCMSDCFTQDIESDTEDASVYFADKDPSKPITAKQITFFYAATGRRGMTKNEAKDFLKAHGYNSAKEIKSGDFDALLDDLDKVQEG
;
A
#
# COMPACT_ATOMS: atom_id res chain seq x y z
N MET A 1 21.98 11.90 -36.42
CA MET A 1 22.61 11.00 -35.40
C MET A 1 22.00 11.33 -34.08
N ILE A 2 21.09 10.51 -33.56
CA ILE A 2 20.46 10.70 -32.26
C ILE A 2 21.56 10.37 -31.22
N PRO A 3 21.93 11.27 -30.30
CA PRO A 3 22.91 10.92 -29.28
C PRO A 3 22.35 9.76 -28.46
N MET A 4 23.10 8.66 -28.44
CA MET A 4 22.79 7.55 -27.55
C MET A 4 22.70 8.12 -26.12
N PRO A 5 21.65 7.76 -25.35
CA PRO A 5 21.61 8.17 -23.95
C PRO A 5 22.88 7.62 -23.29
N VAL A 6 23.58 8.50 -22.60
CA VAL A 6 24.74 8.13 -21.78
C VAL A 6 24.27 6.96 -20.90
N PRO A 7 24.94 5.79 -20.95
CA PRO A 7 24.57 4.70 -20.09
C PRO A 7 24.60 5.27 -18.66
N TYR A 8 23.49 5.11 -17.93
CA TYR A 8 23.49 5.40 -16.51
C TYR A 8 24.69 4.64 -15.94
N SER A 9 25.70 5.38 -15.48
CA SER A 9 26.79 4.73 -14.76
C SER A 9 26.15 4.01 -13.60
N CYS A 10 26.44 2.75 -13.43
CA CYS A 10 25.96 1.93 -12.31
C CYS A 10 26.54 2.37 -10.95
N ASP A 11 27.22 3.48 -10.88
CA ASP A 11 27.32 4.34 -9.69
C ASP A 11 25.97 4.98 -9.36
N ALA A 12 24.89 4.26 -9.69
CA ALA A 12 23.54 4.57 -9.27
C ALA A 12 23.57 4.73 -7.75
N GLN A 13 23.70 5.99 -7.35
CA GLN A 13 23.57 6.41 -5.98
C GLN A 13 22.34 5.70 -5.43
N ALA A 14 22.57 4.74 -4.56
CA ALA A 14 21.57 3.84 -4.07
C ALA A 14 20.34 4.64 -3.63
N LEU A 15 19.16 4.19 -4.03
CA LEU A 15 17.92 4.72 -3.52
C LEU A 15 18.01 4.74 -2.00
N VAL A 16 17.93 5.92 -1.40
CA VAL A 16 17.91 6.03 0.05
C VAL A 16 16.51 5.71 0.52
N VAL A 17 16.29 4.45 0.89
CA VAL A 17 15.13 4.04 1.67
C VAL A 17 15.56 4.07 3.13
N GLN A 18 15.29 5.16 3.83
CA GLN A 18 15.58 5.28 5.25
C GLN A 18 14.30 5.13 6.07
N ALA A 19 14.27 4.10 6.92
CA ALA A 19 13.22 3.95 7.92
C ALA A 19 13.42 4.98 9.04
N GLU A 20 12.42 5.80 9.29
CA GLU A 20 12.39 6.68 10.47
C GLU A 20 12.05 5.85 11.72
N LYS A 21 13.02 5.60 12.58
CA LYS A 21 12.88 4.73 13.77
C LYS A 21 11.73 5.10 14.73
N ARG A 22 11.31 6.39 14.78
CA ARG A 22 10.26 6.87 15.69
C ARG A 22 8.85 6.81 15.12
N THR A 23 8.68 6.92 13.81
CA THR A 23 7.38 7.09 13.16
C THR A 23 6.97 5.91 12.30
N GLY A 24 7.87 4.94 12.08
CA GLY A 24 7.66 3.83 11.15
C GLY A 24 7.43 4.26 9.71
N ASN A 25 7.75 5.53 9.36
CA ASN A 25 7.66 6.03 7.99
C ASN A 25 8.95 5.75 7.22
N TYR A 26 8.88 5.86 5.88
CA TYR A 26 10.05 5.74 5.02
C TYR A 26 10.31 7.05 4.27
N LEU A 27 11.57 7.42 4.14
CA LEU A 27 12.02 8.46 3.21
C LEU A 27 12.55 7.78 1.95
N ILE A 28 12.05 8.23 0.81
CA ILE A 28 12.43 7.71 -0.50
C ILE A 28 12.90 8.85 -1.40
N GLY A 29 13.87 8.61 -2.23
CA GLY A 29 14.36 9.57 -3.21
C GLY A 29 15.76 9.26 -3.69
N LEU A 30 16.16 9.93 -4.74
CA LEU A 30 17.54 9.91 -5.21
C LEU A 30 18.40 10.84 -4.35
N PRO A 31 19.65 10.49 -4.05
CA PRO A 31 20.58 11.40 -3.39
C PRO A 31 20.68 12.72 -4.14
N GLY A 32 20.62 13.84 -3.38
CA GLY A 32 20.64 15.18 -3.96
C GLY A 32 19.31 15.67 -4.54
N CYS A 33 18.27 14.85 -4.58
CA CYS A 33 16.92 15.23 -4.98
C CYS A 33 15.99 15.39 -3.79
N ALA A 34 14.85 16.06 -4.00
CA ALA A 34 13.84 16.21 -2.97
C ALA A 34 13.25 14.84 -2.58
N GLN A 35 13.58 14.39 -1.39
CA GLN A 35 13.06 13.12 -0.86
C GLN A 35 11.56 13.22 -0.61
N LYS A 36 10.83 12.13 -0.83
CA LYS A 36 9.42 11.99 -0.51
C LYS A 36 9.25 11.09 0.71
N LYS A 37 8.37 11.52 1.60
CA LYS A 37 8.03 10.75 2.80
C LYS A 37 6.86 9.83 2.50
N LEU A 38 7.06 8.53 2.68
CA LEU A 38 5.98 7.54 2.71
C LEU A 38 5.45 7.44 4.13
N LYS A 39 4.16 7.70 4.29
CA LYS A 39 3.45 7.69 5.58
C LYS A 39 2.78 6.34 5.78
N ARG A 40 3.03 5.72 6.93
CA ARG A 40 2.34 4.52 7.34
C ARG A 40 0.83 4.79 7.47
N GLY A 41 0.01 3.81 7.09
CA GLY A 41 -1.46 3.92 7.09
C GLY A 41 -2.06 4.70 5.92
N VAL A 42 -1.25 5.44 5.15
CA VAL A 42 -1.68 6.23 3.99
C VAL A 42 -1.05 5.73 2.70
N ASP A 43 0.26 5.54 2.70
CA ASP A 43 1.05 5.18 1.53
C ASP A 43 1.42 3.69 1.53
N PHE A 44 1.48 3.09 2.70
CA PHE A 44 1.72 1.67 2.94
C PHE A 44 1.13 1.25 4.29
N GLY A 45 0.96 -0.04 4.50
CA GLY A 45 0.47 -0.57 5.78
C GLY A 45 0.44 -2.08 5.80
N VAL A 46 0.21 -2.65 6.99
CA VAL A 46 0.05 -4.09 7.17
C VAL A 46 -1.41 -4.45 6.96
N ILE A 47 -1.67 -5.33 5.99
CA ILE A 47 -3.01 -5.89 5.79
C ILE A 47 -3.20 -7.01 6.79
N ARG A 48 -4.31 -6.97 7.54
CA ARG A 48 -4.61 -7.95 8.59
C ARG A 48 -5.88 -8.71 8.28
N LYS A 49 -5.89 -9.98 8.66
CA LYS A 49 -7.10 -10.82 8.67
C LYS A 49 -8.10 -10.31 9.71
N LYS A 50 -9.35 -10.75 9.64
CA LYS A 50 -10.38 -10.46 10.66
C LYS A 50 -9.96 -10.84 12.08
N ASN A 51 -9.05 -11.81 12.19
CA ASN A 51 -8.48 -12.24 13.47
C ASN A 51 -7.32 -11.37 13.96
N GLY A 52 -6.98 -10.27 13.31
CA GLY A 52 -5.89 -9.37 13.70
C GLY A 52 -4.50 -9.82 13.28
N GLU A 53 -4.35 -11.03 12.76
CA GLU A 53 -3.08 -11.57 12.27
C GLU A 53 -2.65 -10.86 10.99
N ALA A 54 -1.37 -10.48 10.90
CA ALA A 54 -0.81 -9.92 9.68
C ALA A 54 -0.87 -10.95 8.54
N MET A 55 -1.32 -10.52 7.36
CA MET A 55 -1.41 -11.40 6.20
C MET A 55 -0.05 -11.61 5.53
N THR A 56 0.86 -10.64 5.69
CA THR A 56 2.20 -10.68 5.10
C THR A 56 3.25 -10.28 6.11
N LYS A 57 4.47 -10.76 5.90
CA LYS A 57 5.64 -10.41 6.72
C LYS A 57 6.06 -8.94 6.51
N HIS A 58 5.94 -8.46 5.28
CA HIS A 58 6.27 -7.07 4.92
C HIS A 58 4.99 -6.26 4.71
N PRO A 59 5.01 -4.94 4.99
CA PRO A 59 3.87 -4.07 4.72
C PRO A 59 3.57 -3.99 3.22
N THR A 60 2.32 -3.80 2.88
CA THR A 60 1.86 -3.62 1.49
C THR A 60 2.00 -2.16 1.08
N LEU A 61 2.58 -1.91 -0.10
CA LEU A 61 2.60 -0.57 -0.71
C LEU A 61 1.23 -0.27 -1.31
N PHE A 62 0.64 0.87 -0.96
CA PHE A 62 -0.63 1.31 -1.49
C PHE A 62 -0.45 2.15 -2.76
N LYS A 63 -1.53 2.37 -3.50
CA LYS A 63 -1.53 3.21 -4.72
C LYS A 63 -0.92 4.59 -4.45
N ALA A 64 -1.32 5.26 -3.36
CA ALA A 64 -0.78 6.59 -3.00
C ALA A 64 0.74 6.57 -2.77
N GLY A 65 1.25 5.50 -2.15
CA GLY A 65 2.69 5.28 -2.00
C GLY A 65 3.39 5.05 -3.33
N ALA A 66 2.82 4.22 -4.20
CA ALA A 66 3.37 3.97 -5.53
C ALA A 66 3.42 5.24 -6.41
N GLU A 67 2.41 6.09 -6.34
CA GLU A 67 2.40 7.40 -7.00
C GLU A 67 3.51 8.31 -6.49
N LYS A 68 3.76 8.33 -5.18
CA LYS A 68 4.87 9.09 -4.58
C LYS A 68 6.24 8.53 -4.98
N VAL A 69 6.37 7.22 -5.08
CA VAL A 69 7.59 6.57 -5.58
C VAL A 69 7.87 7.04 -7.00
N ALA A 70 6.92 6.89 -7.92
CA ALA A 70 7.08 7.36 -9.29
C ALA A 70 7.47 8.85 -9.35
N MET A 71 6.78 9.69 -8.55
CA MET A 71 7.07 11.12 -8.47
C MET A 71 8.48 11.42 -7.93
N ALA A 72 8.97 10.65 -6.95
CA ALA A 72 10.31 10.84 -6.38
C ALA A 72 11.43 10.60 -7.41
N TYR A 73 11.16 9.76 -8.41
CA TYR A 73 12.06 9.52 -9.55
C TYR A 73 11.81 10.45 -10.74
N GLY A 74 10.80 11.32 -10.65
CA GLY A 74 10.40 12.20 -11.76
C GLY A 74 9.84 11.42 -12.95
N LEU A 75 9.04 10.40 -12.68
CA LEU A 75 8.42 9.53 -13.68
C LEU A 75 6.92 9.79 -13.80
N CYS A 76 6.43 9.65 -15.03
CA CYS A 76 5.01 9.68 -15.35
C CYS A 76 4.49 8.26 -15.54
N GLN A 77 3.21 8.05 -15.22
CA GLN A 77 2.53 6.78 -15.43
C GLN A 77 1.84 6.77 -16.78
N ARG A 78 2.03 5.70 -17.55
CA ARG A 78 1.30 5.44 -18.79
C ARG A 78 0.67 4.05 -18.72
N TYR A 79 -0.65 3.99 -18.89
CA TYR A 79 -1.38 2.72 -18.89
C TYR A 79 -1.69 2.28 -20.30
N VAL A 80 -1.47 1.00 -20.57
CA VAL A 80 -1.77 0.33 -21.83
C VAL A 80 -2.69 -0.85 -21.55
N MET A 81 -3.83 -0.91 -22.24
CA MET A 81 -4.72 -2.06 -22.18
C MET A 81 -4.10 -3.21 -22.98
N GLU A 82 -3.69 -4.27 -22.33
CA GLU A 82 -3.10 -5.43 -22.97
C GLU A 82 -4.15 -6.47 -23.38
N SER A 83 -5.14 -6.66 -22.53
CA SER A 83 -6.24 -7.59 -22.81
C SER A 83 -7.50 -7.18 -22.06
N LYS A 84 -8.66 -7.48 -22.65
CA LYS A 84 -9.96 -7.32 -22.00
C LYS A 84 -10.93 -8.42 -22.43
N ILE A 85 -11.80 -8.81 -21.53
CA ILE A 85 -12.96 -9.63 -21.80
C ILE A 85 -14.16 -8.89 -21.22
N GLU A 86 -15.15 -8.64 -22.03
CA GLU A 86 -16.37 -7.94 -21.64
C GLU A 86 -17.57 -8.80 -22.03
N ASP A 87 -18.25 -9.35 -21.04
CA ASP A 87 -19.47 -10.14 -21.15
C ASP A 87 -20.56 -9.52 -20.28
N PRO A 88 -21.26 -8.51 -20.79
CA PRO A 88 -22.31 -7.83 -20.04
C PRO A 88 -23.51 -8.71 -19.67
N GLU A 89 -23.80 -9.74 -20.49
CA GLU A 89 -24.94 -10.66 -20.26
C GLU A 89 -24.73 -11.48 -19.00
N ASN A 90 -23.48 -11.95 -18.77
CA ASN A 90 -23.10 -12.71 -17.58
C ASN A 90 -22.47 -11.84 -16.49
N GLY A 91 -22.37 -10.52 -16.69
CA GLY A 91 -21.77 -9.59 -15.74
C GLY A 91 -20.26 -9.82 -15.51
N PHE A 92 -19.59 -10.47 -16.46
CA PHE A 92 -18.17 -10.78 -16.36
C PHE A 92 -17.34 -9.79 -17.16
N PHE A 93 -16.43 -9.11 -16.45
CA PHE A 93 -15.44 -8.20 -17.02
C PHE A 93 -14.06 -8.54 -16.48
N PHE A 94 -13.10 -8.64 -17.39
CA PHE A 94 -11.68 -8.86 -17.07
C PHE A 94 -10.84 -7.84 -17.81
N TYR A 95 -9.86 -7.29 -17.12
CA TYR A 95 -8.89 -6.36 -17.69
C TYR A 95 -7.48 -6.74 -17.28
N ALA A 96 -6.56 -6.77 -18.25
CA ALA A 96 -5.13 -6.83 -18.04
C ALA A 96 -4.51 -5.52 -18.54
N VAL A 97 -3.81 -4.82 -17.68
CA VAL A 97 -3.25 -3.50 -17.92
C VAL A 97 -1.75 -3.54 -17.67
N ARG A 98 -0.97 -2.96 -18.58
CA ARG A 98 0.44 -2.64 -18.36
C ARG A 98 0.56 -1.20 -17.87
N CYS A 99 1.37 -0.98 -16.87
CA CYS A 99 1.81 0.33 -16.41
C CYS A 99 3.28 0.52 -16.76
N ASP A 100 3.55 1.49 -17.65
CA ASP A 100 4.89 1.95 -17.95
C ASP A 100 5.20 3.18 -17.10
N LEU A 101 6.29 3.16 -16.34
CA LEU A 101 6.85 4.34 -15.70
C LEU A 101 7.86 4.97 -16.67
N VAL A 102 7.53 6.16 -17.16
CA VAL A 102 8.26 6.82 -18.23
C VAL A 102 8.94 8.10 -17.74
N LYS A 103 10.14 8.34 -18.23
CA LYS A 103 10.86 9.60 -18.07
C LYS A 103 10.77 10.41 -19.34
N ILE A 104 10.44 11.68 -19.20
CA ILE A 104 10.41 12.61 -20.34
C ILE A 104 11.67 13.47 -20.27
N VAL A 105 12.51 13.39 -21.29
CA VAL A 105 13.75 14.18 -21.38
C VAL A 105 13.82 14.78 -22.79
N GLY A 106 13.89 16.11 -22.87
CA GLY A 106 13.99 16.81 -24.15
C GLY A 106 12.80 16.55 -25.10
N GLY A 107 11.62 16.22 -24.56
CA GLY A 107 10.42 15.87 -25.33
C GLY A 107 10.36 14.41 -25.79
N ALA A 108 11.40 13.61 -25.53
CA ALA A 108 11.40 12.17 -25.79
C ALA A 108 10.98 11.38 -24.53
N GLU A 109 10.22 10.30 -24.73
CA GLU A 109 9.77 9.39 -23.67
C GLU A 109 10.70 8.18 -23.59
N TYR A 110 11.13 7.86 -22.37
CA TYR A 110 11.94 6.69 -22.06
C TYR A 110 11.21 5.83 -21.03
N VAL A 111 10.90 4.60 -21.39
CA VAL A 111 10.32 3.63 -20.44
C VAL A 111 11.43 3.14 -19.53
N ILE A 112 11.30 3.40 -18.24
CA ILE A 112 12.28 3.01 -17.21
C ILE A 112 11.95 1.62 -16.65
N THR A 113 10.67 1.36 -16.39
CA THR A 113 10.18 0.05 -15.96
C THR A 113 8.74 -0.13 -16.40
N SER A 114 8.35 -1.38 -16.58
CA SER A 114 6.98 -1.76 -16.90
C SER A 114 6.53 -2.91 -16.04
N SER A 115 5.26 -2.94 -15.68
CA SER A 115 4.68 -4.08 -14.97
C SER A 115 3.21 -4.25 -15.33
N TYR A 116 2.68 -5.43 -15.05
CA TYR A 116 1.31 -5.81 -15.38
C TYR A 116 0.45 -5.92 -14.13
N GLY A 117 -0.84 -5.68 -14.31
CA GLY A 117 -1.86 -5.94 -13.31
C GLY A 117 -3.14 -6.36 -14.00
N SER A 118 -3.88 -7.24 -13.37
CA SER A 118 -5.18 -7.67 -13.84
C SER A 118 -6.25 -7.49 -12.77
N GLY A 119 -7.50 -7.44 -13.18
CA GLY A 119 -8.66 -7.40 -12.31
C GLY A 119 -9.89 -7.92 -13.04
N ASN A 120 -10.81 -8.53 -12.30
CA ASN A 120 -12.05 -9.02 -12.88
C ASN A 120 -13.22 -8.87 -11.89
N THR A 121 -14.45 -8.96 -12.41
CA THR A 121 -15.67 -8.78 -11.62
C THR A 121 -16.01 -9.96 -10.70
N ARG A 122 -15.33 -11.11 -10.82
CA ARG A 122 -15.51 -12.25 -9.94
C ARG A 122 -14.61 -12.21 -8.71
N GLU A 123 -13.72 -11.22 -8.64
CA GLU A 123 -12.89 -10.98 -7.48
C GLU A 123 -13.67 -10.17 -6.44
N GLY A 124 -13.67 -10.64 -5.19
CA GLY A 124 -14.23 -9.92 -4.05
C GLY A 124 -15.73 -9.58 -4.16
N ARG A 125 -16.08 -8.33 -3.82
CA ARG A 125 -17.47 -7.84 -3.76
C ARG A 125 -18.04 -7.30 -5.07
N THR A 126 -17.27 -7.26 -6.11
CA THR A 126 -17.74 -6.73 -7.40
C THR A 126 -18.96 -7.49 -7.94
N GLY A 127 -19.18 -8.71 -7.52
CA GLY A 127 -20.36 -9.50 -7.87
C GLY A 127 -21.71 -9.01 -7.31
N SER A 128 -21.72 -8.06 -6.36
CA SER A 128 -22.95 -7.45 -5.80
C SER A 128 -23.30 -6.08 -6.40
N GLN A 129 -22.43 -5.54 -7.26
CA GLN A 129 -22.63 -4.25 -7.94
C GLN A 129 -23.32 -4.44 -9.28
N SER A 130 -23.82 -3.33 -9.87
CA SER A 130 -24.26 -3.41 -11.25
C SER A 130 -23.09 -3.87 -12.15
N PRO A 131 -23.35 -4.58 -13.27
CA PRO A 131 -22.28 -5.06 -14.15
C PRO A 131 -21.30 -3.96 -14.57
N TYR A 132 -21.80 -2.75 -14.83
CA TYR A 132 -20.98 -1.61 -15.27
C TYR A 132 -20.15 -1.01 -14.14
N ASP A 133 -20.66 -0.96 -12.90
CA ASP A 133 -19.89 -0.54 -11.72
C ASP A 133 -18.80 -1.57 -11.42
N GLY A 134 -19.12 -2.85 -11.56
CA GLY A 134 -18.17 -3.96 -11.47
C GLY A 134 -17.04 -3.83 -12.49
N ALA A 135 -17.36 -3.52 -13.76
CA ALA A 135 -16.37 -3.31 -14.82
C ALA A 135 -15.39 -2.18 -14.49
N ASN A 136 -15.92 -1.02 -14.05
CA ASN A 136 -15.08 0.11 -13.64
C ASN A 136 -14.19 -0.24 -12.43
N SER A 137 -14.72 -0.99 -11.47
CA SER A 137 -13.97 -1.46 -10.30
C SER A 137 -12.83 -2.41 -10.71
N ALA A 138 -13.10 -3.38 -11.60
CA ALA A 138 -12.11 -4.31 -12.14
C ALA A 138 -11.00 -3.59 -12.90
N LEU A 139 -11.33 -2.59 -13.74
CA LEU A 139 -10.36 -1.80 -14.46
C LEU A 139 -9.46 -0.99 -13.51
N LYS A 140 -10.05 -0.31 -12.52
CA LYS A 140 -9.29 0.44 -11.51
C LYS A 140 -8.38 -0.46 -10.69
N MET A 141 -8.81 -1.69 -10.41
CA MET A 141 -8.03 -2.71 -9.72
C MET A 141 -6.81 -3.11 -10.57
N ALA A 142 -7.02 -3.42 -11.85
CA ALA A 142 -5.94 -3.75 -12.78
C ALA A 142 -4.88 -2.63 -12.87
N GLN A 143 -5.32 -1.38 -13.03
CA GLN A 143 -4.44 -0.21 -13.06
C GLN A 143 -3.65 -0.03 -11.75
N LYS A 144 -4.31 -0.18 -10.62
CA LYS A 144 -3.67 -0.08 -9.30
C LYS A 144 -2.58 -1.14 -9.14
N ARG A 145 -2.89 -2.40 -9.48
CA ARG A 145 -1.94 -3.53 -9.41
C ARG A 145 -0.73 -3.30 -10.28
N ALA A 146 -0.94 -2.90 -11.54
CA ALA A 146 0.14 -2.60 -12.48
C ALA A 146 1.07 -1.49 -11.97
N LEU A 147 0.51 -0.40 -11.43
CA LEU A 147 1.29 0.71 -10.88
C LEU A 147 2.10 0.30 -9.65
N VAL A 148 1.49 -0.39 -8.69
CA VAL A 148 2.19 -0.82 -7.48
C VAL A 148 3.34 -1.76 -7.83
N SER A 149 3.11 -2.71 -8.74
CA SER A 149 4.15 -3.62 -9.22
C SER A 149 5.30 -2.88 -9.91
N ALA A 150 5.00 -1.92 -10.78
CA ALA A 150 6.02 -1.12 -11.46
C ALA A 150 6.83 -0.27 -10.45
N ALA A 151 6.17 0.32 -9.46
CA ALA A 151 6.83 1.11 -8.42
C ALA A 151 7.76 0.27 -7.53
N LEU A 152 7.36 -0.96 -7.17
CA LEU A 152 8.19 -1.88 -6.39
C LEU A 152 9.46 -2.28 -7.16
N SER A 153 9.34 -2.51 -8.46
CA SER A 153 10.48 -2.88 -9.30
C SER A 153 11.47 -1.73 -9.51
N LEU A 154 11.02 -0.49 -9.36
CA LEU A 154 11.81 0.71 -9.68
C LEU A 154 13.01 0.91 -8.76
N GLY A 155 12.98 0.46 -7.54
CA GLY A 155 14.03 0.78 -6.56
C GLY A 155 14.37 -0.39 -5.64
N CYS A 156 14.19 -1.63 -6.11
CA CYS A 156 14.36 -2.83 -5.26
C CYS A 156 13.51 -2.74 -3.98
N MET A 157 12.36 -2.07 -4.06
CA MET A 157 11.51 -1.83 -2.90
C MET A 157 10.79 -3.10 -2.41
N SER A 158 10.90 -4.20 -3.15
CA SER A 158 10.37 -5.52 -2.76
C SER A 158 11.02 -6.06 -1.48
N ASP A 159 12.18 -5.54 -1.09
CA ASP A 159 12.80 -5.87 0.20
C ASP A 159 12.06 -5.23 1.39
N CYS A 160 11.36 -4.11 1.14
CA CYS A 160 10.66 -3.34 2.17
C CYS A 160 9.16 -3.52 2.14
N PHE A 161 8.59 -3.76 0.95
CA PHE A 161 7.16 -3.82 0.73
C PHE A 161 6.77 -5.03 -0.11
N THR A 162 5.55 -5.51 0.12
CA THR A 162 4.91 -6.52 -0.74
C THR A 162 3.72 -5.92 -1.49
N GLN A 163 3.30 -6.60 -2.57
CA GLN A 163 2.02 -6.34 -3.21
C GLN A 163 1.06 -7.55 -3.12
N ASP A 164 1.51 -8.67 -2.53
CA ASP A 164 0.93 -10.01 -2.68
C ASP A 164 -0.46 -10.17 -2.08
N ILE A 165 -0.96 -9.20 -1.33
CA ILE A 165 -2.31 -9.27 -0.80
C ILE A 165 -3.04 -7.97 -1.05
N GLU A 166 -3.98 -8.03 -1.96
CA GLU A 166 -5.06 -7.07 -2.02
C GLU A 166 -6.21 -7.62 -1.20
N SER A 167 -6.52 -6.90 -0.13
CA SER A 167 -7.75 -7.19 0.58
C SER A 167 -8.93 -6.72 -0.28
N ASP A 168 -9.53 -7.63 -0.98
CA ASP A 168 -10.84 -7.44 -1.60
C ASP A 168 -11.96 -7.34 -0.54
N THR A 169 -11.58 -7.41 0.74
CA THR A 169 -12.54 -7.35 1.83
C THR A 169 -12.71 -5.91 2.28
N GLU A 170 -13.95 -5.41 2.31
CA GLU A 170 -14.31 -4.13 2.98
C GLU A 170 -13.79 -4.09 4.42
N ASP A 171 -13.54 -5.23 5.02
CA ASP A 171 -12.99 -5.36 6.35
C ASP A 171 -11.54 -4.87 6.45
N ALA A 172 -10.74 -4.91 5.38
CA ALA A 172 -9.40 -4.36 5.39
C ALA A 172 -9.40 -2.82 5.37
N SER A 173 -10.40 -2.20 4.73
CA SER A 173 -10.57 -0.73 4.76
C SER A 173 -10.89 -0.20 6.16
N VAL A 174 -11.36 -1.06 7.07
CA VAL A 174 -11.65 -0.73 8.47
C VAL A 174 -10.38 -0.45 9.28
N TYR A 175 -9.25 -1.01 8.83
CA TYR A 175 -7.98 -0.96 9.57
C TYR A 175 -7.00 0.08 9.03
N PHE A 176 -7.31 0.71 7.89
CA PHE A 176 -6.48 1.81 7.39
C PHE A 176 -6.70 3.07 8.23
N ALA A 177 -5.61 3.76 8.50
CA ALA A 177 -5.66 5.05 9.14
C ALA A 177 -6.62 5.98 8.37
N ASP A 178 -7.45 6.72 9.09
CA ASP A 178 -8.20 7.83 8.49
C ASP A 178 -7.22 8.72 7.69
N LYS A 179 -7.68 9.34 6.62
CA LYS A 179 -6.86 10.26 5.79
C LYS A 179 -6.16 11.34 6.63
N ASP A 180 -6.71 11.62 7.81
CA ASP A 180 -6.13 12.51 8.80
C ASP A 180 -5.53 11.68 9.96
N PRO A 181 -4.18 11.52 10.01
CA PRO A 181 -3.52 10.70 11.01
C PRO A 181 -3.62 11.25 12.44
N SER A 182 -4.07 12.50 12.62
CA SER A 182 -4.23 13.12 13.93
C SER A 182 -5.56 12.78 14.61
N LYS A 183 -6.54 12.30 13.84
CA LYS A 183 -7.86 11.95 14.38
C LYS A 183 -7.83 10.67 15.20
N PRO A 184 -8.69 10.55 16.21
CA PRO A 184 -8.91 9.31 16.93
C PRO A 184 -9.37 8.18 15.99
N ILE A 185 -9.03 6.95 16.35
CA ILE A 185 -9.52 5.76 15.65
C ILE A 185 -11.05 5.62 15.74
N THR A 186 -11.63 4.95 14.76
CA THR A 186 -13.07 4.71 14.70
C THR A 186 -13.53 3.68 15.73
N ALA A 187 -14.85 3.67 16.05
CA ALA A 187 -15.43 2.66 16.94
C ALA A 187 -15.16 1.20 16.47
N LYS A 188 -15.15 0.96 15.15
CA LYS A 188 -14.80 -0.34 14.57
C LYS A 188 -13.33 -0.72 14.86
N GLN A 189 -12.42 0.23 14.75
CA GLN A 189 -11.00 0.02 15.06
C GLN A 189 -10.78 -0.22 16.56
N ILE A 190 -11.54 0.46 17.43
CA ILE A 190 -11.52 0.20 18.89
C ILE A 190 -11.98 -1.24 19.17
N THR A 191 -13.08 -1.68 18.56
CA THR A 191 -13.56 -3.06 18.70
C THR A 191 -12.52 -4.07 18.21
N PHE A 192 -11.87 -3.77 17.10
CA PHE A 192 -10.80 -4.60 16.56
C PHE A 192 -9.60 -4.69 17.49
N PHE A 193 -9.15 -3.57 18.08
CA PHE A 193 -8.05 -3.55 19.04
C PHE A 193 -8.33 -4.49 20.22
N TYR A 194 -9.51 -4.39 20.83
CA TYR A 194 -9.87 -5.27 21.95
C TYR A 194 -10.07 -6.73 21.52
N ALA A 195 -10.53 -6.99 20.31
CA ALA A 195 -10.57 -8.35 19.78
C ALA A 195 -9.15 -8.91 19.55
N ALA A 196 -8.22 -8.10 19.08
CA ALA A 196 -6.83 -8.47 18.89
C ALA A 196 -6.12 -8.77 20.22
N THR A 197 -6.30 -7.96 21.24
CA THR A 197 -5.75 -8.19 22.59
C THR A 197 -6.36 -9.44 23.24
N GLY A 198 -7.69 -9.62 23.16
CA GLY A 198 -8.37 -10.78 23.72
C GLY A 198 -7.95 -12.11 23.11
N ARG A 199 -7.68 -12.16 21.81
CA ARG A 199 -7.18 -13.38 21.12
C ARG A 199 -5.76 -13.76 21.55
N ARG A 200 -4.98 -12.80 22.00
CA ARG A 200 -3.64 -13.01 22.58
C ARG A 200 -3.67 -13.38 24.05
N GLY A 201 -4.87 -13.64 24.59
CA GLY A 201 -5.05 -13.99 26.00
C GLY A 201 -4.89 -12.83 26.97
N MET A 202 -4.74 -11.59 26.47
CA MET A 202 -4.58 -10.43 27.33
C MET A 202 -5.88 -10.12 28.07
N THR A 203 -5.77 -9.93 29.37
CA THR A 203 -6.87 -9.42 30.19
C THR A 203 -7.14 -7.94 29.86
N LYS A 204 -8.30 -7.44 30.29
CA LYS A 204 -8.65 -6.02 30.12
C LYS A 204 -7.64 -5.08 30.82
N ASN A 205 -7.02 -5.51 31.89
CA ASN A 205 -6.03 -4.72 32.63
C ASN A 205 -4.70 -4.68 31.86
N GLU A 206 -4.22 -5.82 31.37
CA GLU A 206 -3.03 -5.89 30.53
C GLU A 206 -3.18 -5.07 29.24
N ALA A 207 -4.35 -5.10 28.59
CA ALA A 207 -4.63 -4.24 27.44
C ALA A 207 -4.58 -2.75 27.77
N LYS A 208 -5.04 -2.35 28.99
CA LYS A 208 -4.91 -0.96 29.46
C LYS A 208 -3.47 -0.59 29.77
N ASP A 209 -2.72 -1.48 30.39
CA ASP A 209 -1.31 -1.22 30.72
C ASP A 209 -0.45 -1.14 29.45
N PHE A 210 -0.75 -1.97 28.45
CA PHE A 210 -0.18 -1.87 27.11
C PHE A 210 -0.46 -0.48 26.48
N LEU A 211 -1.70 0.01 26.54
CA LEU A 211 -2.05 1.34 26.04
C LEU A 211 -1.28 2.43 26.78
N LYS A 212 -1.18 2.36 28.11
CA LYS A 212 -0.43 3.34 28.92
C LYS A 212 1.06 3.36 28.55
N ALA A 213 1.67 2.20 28.31
CA ALA A 213 3.05 2.10 27.88
C ALA A 213 3.30 2.80 26.52
N HIS A 214 2.24 2.90 25.69
CA HIS A 214 2.26 3.63 24.41
C HIS A 214 1.73 5.08 24.51
N GLY A 215 1.50 5.59 25.72
CA GLY A 215 1.09 6.99 25.94
C GLY A 215 -0.41 7.24 25.80
N TYR A 216 -1.26 6.21 25.84
CA TYR A 216 -2.71 6.32 25.74
C TYR A 216 -3.40 5.88 27.04
N ASN A 217 -4.33 6.68 27.57
CA ASN A 217 -5.13 6.28 28.73
C ASN A 217 -6.33 5.39 28.33
N SER A 218 -6.73 5.45 27.08
CA SER A 218 -7.89 4.73 26.55
C SER A 218 -7.74 4.48 25.05
N ALA A 219 -8.32 3.39 24.57
CA ALA A 219 -8.34 3.09 23.13
C ALA A 219 -9.04 4.17 22.28
N LYS A 220 -9.90 5.01 22.88
CA LYS A 220 -10.55 6.13 22.21
C LYS A 220 -9.60 7.28 21.87
N GLU A 221 -8.44 7.33 22.53
CA GLU A 221 -7.43 8.37 22.35
C GLU A 221 -6.39 7.99 21.30
N ILE A 222 -6.35 6.72 20.87
CA ILE A 222 -5.41 6.24 19.87
C ILE A 222 -5.61 7.05 18.59
N LYS A 223 -4.52 7.65 18.11
CA LYS A 223 -4.54 8.36 16.83
C LYS A 223 -4.53 7.37 15.67
N SER A 224 -5.28 7.69 14.63
CA SER A 224 -5.37 6.87 13.42
C SER A 224 -3.99 6.57 12.80
N GLY A 225 -3.07 7.54 12.85
CA GLY A 225 -1.71 7.38 12.34
C GLY A 225 -0.82 6.43 13.15
N ASP A 226 -1.15 6.19 14.42
CA ASP A 226 -0.36 5.35 15.32
C ASP A 226 -0.94 3.93 15.45
N PHE A 227 -2.17 3.71 14.93
CA PHE A 227 -2.92 2.48 15.15
C PHE A 227 -2.21 1.24 14.61
N ASP A 228 -1.68 1.29 13.39
CA ASP A 228 -0.96 0.17 12.79
C ASP A 228 0.34 -0.16 13.53
N ALA A 229 1.09 0.87 13.95
CA ALA A 229 2.31 0.68 14.73
C ALA A 229 2.01 0.02 16.09
N LEU A 230 0.91 0.43 16.71
CA LEU A 230 0.45 -0.13 17.98
C LEU A 230 0.03 -1.60 17.85
N LEU A 231 -0.59 -1.97 16.73
CA LEU A 231 -0.91 -3.37 16.44
C LEU A 231 0.34 -4.22 16.17
N ASP A 232 1.35 -3.67 15.48
CA ASP A 232 2.63 -4.37 15.26
C ASP A 232 3.39 -4.60 16.57
N ASP A 233 3.35 -3.63 17.50
CA ASP A 233 3.96 -3.80 18.81
C ASP A 233 3.19 -4.81 19.65
N LEU A 234 1.87 -4.89 19.48
CA LEU A 234 1.04 -5.93 20.09
C LEU A 234 1.41 -7.34 19.56
N ASP A 235 1.80 -7.47 18.29
CA ASP A 235 2.24 -8.75 17.71
C ASP A 235 3.56 -9.24 18.34
N LYS A 236 4.47 -8.33 18.71
CA LYS A 236 5.76 -8.65 19.34
C LYS A 236 5.63 -9.15 20.78
N VAL A 237 4.56 -8.79 21.48
CA VAL A 237 4.34 -9.22 22.88
C VAL A 237 4.16 -10.74 23.02
N GLN A 238 3.86 -11.44 21.93
CA GLN A 238 3.68 -12.90 21.93
C GLN A 238 4.98 -13.72 21.66
N GLU A 239 6.06 -13.08 21.24
CA GLU A 239 7.32 -13.76 20.91
C GLU A 239 8.30 -13.85 22.10
N GLY A 240 7.91 -13.42 23.29
CA GLY A 240 8.65 -13.50 24.55
C GLY A 240 7.93 -14.38 25.57
#